data_1964fafa894e7cc029eb787ca59f8bbc
#
_entry.id   1964fafa894e7cc029eb787ca59f8bbc
#
_cell.length_a   1.000
_cell.length_b   1.000
_cell.length_c   1.000
_cell.angle_alpha   90.00
_cell.angle_beta   90.00
_cell.angle_gamma   90.00
#
_symmetry.space_group_name_H-M   'P 1'
#
loop_
_entity.id
_entity.type
_entity.pdbx_description
1 polymer ?
#
loop_
_entity_poly.entity_id
_entity_poly.type
_entity_poly.pdbx_seq_one_letter_code
_entity_poly.pdbx_strand_id
1 'polypeptide(L)'
;MFKGHFANINRLASEGKLALAGPFDGVNGWRGLFIFAVSDIEEAKRLTATDPVIGSGEMVAEYHKYYGSAALMLVNDGHNKVAKKSF
;
A
#
# COMPACT_ATOMS: atom_id res chain seq x y z
N MET A 1 -15.35 6.11 -3.86
CA MET A 1 -14.17 6.25 -2.99
C MET A 1 -13.27 5.04 -2.98
N PHE A 2 -13.81 3.86 -2.67
CA PHE A 2 -12.95 2.67 -2.66
C PHE A 2 -12.41 2.30 -4.04
N LYS A 3 -13.15 2.61 -5.09
CA LYS A 3 -12.67 2.38 -6.46
C LYS A 3 -11.38 3.16 -6.73
N GLY A 4 -11.32 4.43 -6.33
CA GLY A 4 -10.12 5.25 -6.46
C GLY A 4 -8.99 4.74 -5.58
N HIS A 5 -9.31 4.26 -4.39
CA HIS A 5 -8.36 3.66 -3.46
C HIS A 5 -7.68 2.44 -4.09
N PHE A 6 -8.47 1.51 -4.63
CA PHE A 6 -7.91 0.30 -5.24
C PHE A 6 -7.14 0.60 -6.53
N ALA A 7 -7.63 1.56 -7.32
CA ALA A 7 -6.89 1.98 -8.52
C ALA A 7 -5.53 2.55 -8.15
N ASN A 8 -5.45 3.32 -7.06
CA ASN A 8 -4.20 3.88 -6.57
C ASN A 8 -3.24 2.79 -6.11
N ILE A 9 -3.74 1.78 -5.39
CA ILE A 9 -2.93 0.64 -4.95
C ILE A 9 -2.33 -0.08 -6.16
N ASN A 10 -3.15 -0.37 -7.17
CA ASN A 10 -2.68 -1.06 -8.37
C ASN A 10 -1.62 -0.24 -9.12
N ARG A 11 -1.82 1.09 -9.20
CA ARG A 11 -0.85 1.97 -9.85
C ARG A 11 0.50 1.96 -9.12
N LEU A 12 0.47 2.11 -7.80
CA LEU A 12 1.70 2.14 -7.01
C LEU A 12 2.43 0.80 -7.07
N ALA A 13 1.69 -0.31 -7.09
CA ALA A 13 2.28 -1.63 -7.23
C ALA A 13 2.95 -1.80 -8.59
N SER A 14 2.29 -1.33 -9.66
CA SER A 14 2.83 -1.46 -11.01
C SER A 14 4.06 -0.58 -11.22
N GLU A 15 4.18 0.52 -10.47
CA GLU A 15 5.35 1.40 -10.51
C GLU A 15 6.50 0.91 -9.65
N GLY A 16 6.32 -0.21 -8.95
CA GLY A 16 7.36 -0.74 -8.07
C GLY A 16 7.53 0.02 -6.77
N LYS A 17 6.60 0.89 -6.42
CA LYS A 17 6.68 1.70 -5.21
C LYS A 17 6.01 1.05 -4.01
N LEU A 18 5.10 0.12 -4.24
CA LEU A 18 4.36 -0.56 -3.20
C LEU A 18 4.69 -2.06 -3.27
N ALA A 19 5.27 -2.59 -2.20
CA ALA A 19 5.62 -4.01 -2.16
C ALA A 19 4.44 -4.87 -1.72
N LEU A 20 3.63 -4.36 -0.80
CA LEU A 20 2.55 -5.14 -0.20
C LEU A 20 1.47 -4.20 0.32
N ALA A 21 0.21 -4.59 0.13
CA ALA A 21 -0.93 -3.89 0.70
C ALA A 21 -1.98 -4.92 1.10
N GLY A 22 -2.66 -4.67 2.21
CA GLY A 22 -3.72 -5.56 2.65
C GLY A 22 -4.51 -4.95 3.80
N PRO A 23 -5.76 -5.37 3.97
CA PRO A 23 -6.58 -4.89 5.08
C PRO A 23 -6.28 -5.65 6.36
N PHE A 24 -6.47 -4.95 7.49
CA PHE A 24 -6.57 -5.58 8.80
C PHE A 24 -8.04 -5.84 9.11
N ASP A 25 -8.27 -6.59 10.18
CA ASP A 25 -9.62 -6.89 10.64
C ASP A 25 -10.25 -5.77 11.47
N GLY A 26 -9.56 -4.65 11.62
CA GLY A 26 -10.08 -3.49 12.36
C GLY A 26 -9.70 -3.46 13.82
N VAL A 27 -8.91 -4.41 14.31
CA VAL A 27 -8.43 -4.40 15.68
C VAL A 27 -7.60 -3.14 15.93
N ASN A 28 -7.84 -2.48 17.05
CA ASN A 28 -7.18 -1.22 17.44
C ASN A 28 -7.42 -0.07 16.44
N GLY A 29 -8.47 -0.16 15.65
CA GLY A 29 -8.79 0.86 14.67
C GLY A 29 -7.93 0.84 13.43
N TRP A 30 -7.02 -0.10 13.31
CA TRP A 30 -6.18 -0.24 12.11
C TRP A 30 -7.00 -0.83 10.97
N ARG A 31 -6.94 -0.18 9.80
CA ARG A 31 -7.73 -0.56 8.64
C ARG A 31 -6.93 -1.32 7.60
N GLY A 32 -5.65 -1.02 7.45
CA GLY A 32 -4.84 -1.68 6.45
C GLY A 32 -3.37 -1.39 6.62
N LEU A 33 -2.57 -2.15 5.89
CA LEU A 33 -1.12 -2.06 5.90
C LEU A 33 -0.62 -1.82 4.49
N PHE A 34 0.34 -0.89 4.36
CA PHE A 34 1.12 -0.71 3.14
C PHE A 34 2.59 -0.84 3.47
N ILE A 35 3.32 -1.59 2.66
CA ILE A 35 4.79 -1.61 2.73
C ILE A 35 5.30 -0.99 1.44
N PHE A 36 5.92 0.18 1.55
CA PHE A 36 6.44 0.93 0.42
C PHE A 36 7.92 0.62 0.19
N ALA A 37 8.28 0.48 -1.08
CA ALA A 37 9.67 0.32 -1.49
C ALA A 37 10.24 1.69 -1.86
N VAL A 38 10.54 2.49 -0.83
CA VAL A 38 10.98 3.87 -1.01
C VAL A 38 12.17 4.16 -0.10
N SER A 39 12.88 5.26 -0.39
CA SER A 39 14.13 5.57 0.31
C SER A 39 13.93 6.22 1.67
N ASP A 40 12.80 6.90 1.90
CA ASP A 40 12.56 7.58 3.16
C ASP A 40 11.07 7.75 3.44
N ILE A 41 10.75 8.18 4.67
CA ILE A 41 9.37 8.36 5.12
C ILE A 41 8.69 9.50 4.36
N GLU A 42 9.43 10.54 3.97
CA GLU A 42 8.83 11.66 3.24
C GLU A 42 8.31 11.22 1.87
N GLU A 43 9.02 10.35 1.18
CA GLU A 43 8.52 9.78 -0.06
C GLU A 43 7.27 8.92 0.17
N ALA A 44 7.25 8.13 1.25
CA ALA A 44 6.09 7.34 1.61
C ALA A 44 4.88 8.23 1.86
N LYS A 45 5.07 9.36 2.53
CA LYS A 45 3.98 10.31 2.79
C LYS A 45 3.44 10.91 1.49
N ARG A 46 4.32 11.24 0.54
CA ARG A 46 3.88 11.75 -0.76
C ARG A 46 3.03 10.73 -1.50
N LEU A 47 3.46 9.48 -1.50
CA LEU A 47 2.73 8.42 -2.19
C LEU A 47 1.40 8.11 -1.50
N THR A 48 1.38 8.12 -0.17
CA THR A 48 0.15 7.90 0.59
C THR A 48 -0.87 8.99 0.31
N ALA A 49 -0.43 10.23 0.17
CA ALA A 49 -1.31 11.36 -0.08
C ALA A 49 -2.04 11.26 -1.43
N THR A 50 -1.56 10.41 -2.35
CA THR A 50 -2.26 10.18 -3.61
C THR A 50 -3.50 9.32 -3.45
N ASP A 51 -3.67 8.65 -2.31
CA ASP A 51 -4.83 7.82 -2.04
C ASP A 51 -6.03 8.71 -1.65
N PRO A 52 -7.18 8.56 -2.33
CA PRO A 52 -8.34 9.39 -2.02
C PRO A 52 -8.82 9.30 -0.56
N VAL A 53 -8.74 8.13 0.07
CA VAL A 53 -9.22 7.99 1.45
C VAL A 53 -8.29 8.68 2.45
N ILE A 54 -7.01 8.83 2.14
CA ILE A 54 -6.07 9.59 2.94
C ILE A 54 -6.17 11.08 2.61
N GLY A 55 -6.21 11.41 1.32
CA GLY A 55 -6.29 12.80 0.86
C GLY A 55 -7.55 13.51 1.34
N SER A 56 -8.66 12.79 1.46
CA SER A 56 -9.92 13.34 1.94
C SER A 56 -9.99 13.45 3.46
N GLY A 57 -9.04 12.85 4.18
CA GLY A 57 -9.04 12.83 5.63
C GLY A 57 -9.92 11.76 6.26
N GLU A 58 -10.51 10.86 5.46
CA GLU A 58 -11.32 9.76 6.01
C GLU A 58 -10.48 8.77 6.81
N MET A 59 -9.22 8.59 6.41
CA MET A 59 -8.28 7.75 7.12
C MET A 59 -6.99 8.52 7.31
N VAL A 60 -6.27 8.21 8.38
CA VAL A 60 -4.96 8.79 8.63
C VAL A 60 -3.93 7.67 8.58
N ALA A 61 -2.70 8.02 8.22
CA ALA A 61 -1.62 7.05 8.11
C ALA A 61 -0.62 7.23 9.24
N GLU A 62 -0.15 6.11 9.76
CA GLU A 62 0.90 6.05 10.75
C GLU A 62 2.11 5.42 10.06
N TYR A 63 3.30 6.00 10.21
CA TYR A 63 4.46 5.63 9.42
C TYR A 63 5.56 5.03 10.28
N HIS A 64 6.13 3.94 9.81
CA HIS A 64 7.23 3.25 10.48
C HIS A 64 8.25 2.79 9.45
N LYS A 65 9.53 2.88 9.80
CA LYS A 65 10.58 2.29 8.97
C LYS A 65 10.59 0.78 9.19
N TYR A 66 10.70 0.04 8.09
CA TYR A 66 10.76 -1.40 8.12
C TYR A 66 11.94 -1.89 7.32
N TYR A 67 12.73 -2.76 7.91
CA TYR A 67 13.88 -3.37 7.25
C TYR A 67 13.59 -4.87 7.11
N GLY A 68 13.15 -5.26 5.93
CA GLY A 68 12.81 -6.63 5.64
C GLY A 68 13.55 -7.17 4.44
N SER A 69 13.20 -8.38 4.05
CA SER A 69 13.81 -9.03 2.90
C SER A 69 13.46 -8.30 1.61
N ALA A 70 14.43 -8.17 0.72
CA ALA A 70 14.19 -7.66 -0.62
C ALA A 70 13.22 -8.58 -1.41
N ALA A 71 13.03 -9.81 -0.97
CA ALA A 71 12.07 -10.74 -1.58
C ALA A 71 10.64 -10.23 -1.47
N LEU A 72 10.35 -9.26 -0.59
CA LEU A 72 9.03 -8.62 -0.56
C LEU A 72 8.67 -7.99 -1.90
N MET A 73 9.64 -7.60 -2.70
CA MET A 73 9.39 -7.03 -4.02
C MET A 73 8.84 -8.06 -5.02
N LEU A 74 8.89 -9.34 -4.68
CA LEU A 74 8.33 -10.41 -5.50
C LEU A 74 6.86 -10.66 -5.22
N VAL A 75 6.30 -10.04 -4.17
CA VAL A 75 4.92 -10.28 -3.75
C VAL A 75 3.92 -9.91 -4.85
N ASN A 76 4.09 -8.76 -5.48
CA ASN A 76 3.16 -8.31 -6.52
C ASN A 76 3.19 -9.24 -7.73
N ASP A 77 4.37 -9.67 -8.14
CA ASP A 77 4.51 -10.60 -9.26
C ASP A 77 3.86 -11.94 -8.92
N GLY A 78 4.12 -12.45 -7.71
CA GLY A 78 3.50 -13.68 -7.25
C GLY A 78 1.98 -13.54 -7.13
N HIS A 79 1.50 -12.41 -6.64
CA HIS A 79 0.07 -12.12 -6.55
C HIS A 79 -0.60 -12.20 -7.92
N ASN A 80 0.00 -11.55 -8.92
CA ASN A 80 -0.55 -11.54 -10.27
C ASN A 80 -0.62 -12.93 -10.89
N LYS A 81 0.28 -13.82 -10.48
CA LYS A 81 0.31 -15.20 -10.99
C LYS A 81 -0.70 -16.11 -10.33
N VAL A 82 -1.04 -15.90 -9.06
CA VAL A 82 -1.88 -16.82 -8.29
C VAL A 82 -3.28 -16.29 -8.00
N ALA A 83 -3.49 -14.98 -8.04
CA ALA A 83 -4.78 -14.39 -7.73
C ALA A 83 -5.74 -14.54 -8.91
N LYS A 84 -7.01 -14.77 -8.61
CA LYS A 84 -8.05 -14.85 -9.64
C LYS A 84 -8.41 -13.47 -10.17
N LYS A 85 -8.15 -12.41 -9.40
CA LYS A 85 -8.34 -11.03 -9.81
C LYS A 85 -7.42 -10.14 -8.99
N SER A 86 -7.06 -8.98 -9.53
CA SER A 86 -6.24 -8.00 -8.81
C SER A 86 -7.07 -7.29 -7.73
N PHE A 87 -6.41 -6.46 -6.98
CA PHE A 87 -7.05 -5.65 -5.94
C PHE A 87 -8.28 -4.91 -6.41
#